data_9a8d26f3b9bebc8583bb37ef84e0be23
#
_entry.id   9a8d26f3b9bebc8583bb37ef84e0be23
#
_cell.length_a   1.000
_cell.length_b   1.000
_cell.length_c   1.000
_cell.angle_alpha   90.00
_cell.angle_beta   90.00
_cell.angle_gamma   90.00
#
_symmetry.space_group_name_H-M   'P 1'
#
loop_
_entity.id
_entity.type
_entity.pdbx_description
1 polymer ?
#
loop_
_entity_poly.entity_id
_entity_poly.type
_entity_poly.pdbx_seq_one_letter_code
_entity_poly.pdbx_strand_id
1 'polypeptide(L)'
;MLILGVNGFIGNHLSERLLRDGRYEVHGMDIGSDAIERLKADPHFHFVEGDIGIHSEWLEYHVKKCDVILPLVAIATPIEYTRNPLRVFELDFEENLRIVRYCVKYGKRVVFPSTSEVYGMCQDPDFDEDRSNLVVGPINKQRWIYSVSKQLLDRVIWAYGQQGLRFTLFRPFNWMGPRLDRLDSARIGSSRAITQLILHLVEGTPIRLVDGGAQKRCFTDVDDGIEALARIIDNRDGRCDGQIVNIGNPDNEASIRQLGEELLRQFEAHPLRAQFPPFAGFREVESRSFYGDGYQDVAHRKPSIDNARRLLDWQPTIELRETIGKTLDFFLHEALREREAQA
;
A
#
# COMPACT_ATOMS: atom_id res chain seq x y z
N MET A 1 -19.87 -5.32 0.32
CA MET A 1 -18.93 -4.43 1.00
C MET A 1 -18.62 -3.22 0.12
N LEU A 2 -18.10 -2.11 0.66
CA LEU A 2 -17.70 -0.93 -0.09
C LEU A 2 -16.17 -0.79 -0.06
N ILE A 3 -15.55 -0.71 -1.25
CA ILE A 3 -14.11 -0.46 -1.42
C ILE A 3 -13.93 0.84 -2.19
N LEU A 4 -13.38 1.87 -1.56
CA LEU A 4 -13.04 3.14 -2.19
C LEU A 4 -11.55 3.12 -2.53
N GLY A 5 -11.16 3.47 -3.75
CA GLY A 5 -9.82 3.20 -4.27
C GLY A 5 -9.66 1.76 -4.77
N VAL A 6 -10.72 1.22 -5.39
CA VAL A 6 -10.82 -0.18 -5.82
C VAL A 6 -9.87 -0.52 -6.97
N ASN A 7 -9.48 0.45 -7.79
CA ASN A 7 -8.52 0.29 -8.88
C ASN A 7 -7.05 0.32 -8.40
N GLY A 8 -6.80 0.78 -7.17
CA GLY A 8 -5.49 0.78 -6.56
C GLY A 8 -4.94 -0.62 -6.28
N PHE A 9 -3.65 -0.71 -5.92
CA PHE A 9 -2.93 -1.97 -5.70
C PHE A 9 -3.65 -2.94 -4.76
N ILE A 10 -3.98 -2.50 -3.54
CA ILE A 10 -4.68 -3.35 -2.56
C ILE A 10 -6.12 -3.61 -3.02
N GLY A 11 -6.79 -2.57 -3.53
CA GLY A 11 -8.21 -2.64 -3.92
C GLY A 11 -8.48 -3.68 -5.01
N ASN A 12 -7.65 -3.71 -6.06
CA ASN A 12 -7.84 -4.66 -7.16
C ASN A 12 -7.56 -6.12 -6.76
N HIS A 13 -6.49 -6.37 -5.99
CA HIS A 13 -6.17 -7.73 -5.49
C HIS A 13 -7.22 -8.23 -4.49
N LEU A 14 -7.66 -7.36 -3.58
CA LEU A 14 -8.67 -7.70 -2.59
C LEU A 14 -10.02 -7.99 -3.25
N SER A 15 -10.45 -7.16 -4.19
CA SER A 15 -11.71 -7.39 -4.92
C SER A 15 -11.69 -8.74 -5.62
N GLU A 16 -10.60 -9.06 -6.32
CA GLU A 16 -10.42 -10.36 -6.96
C GLU A 16 -10.50 -11.53 -5.95
N ARG A 17 -9.86 -11.39 -4.78
CA ARG A 17 -9.90 -12.40 -3.72
C ARG A 17 -11.30 -12.59 -3.13
N LEU A 18 -12.03 -11.50 -2.89
CA LEU A 18 -13.37 -11.53 -2.32
C LEU A 18 -14.41 -12.11 -3.28
N LEU A 19 -14.34 -11.73 -4.57
CA LEU A 19 -15.21 -12.27 -5.61
C LEU A 19 -14.99 -13.78 -5.81
N ARG A 20 -13.73 -14.23 -5.79
CA ARG A 20 -13.40 -15.67 -5.85
C ARG A 20 -13.97 -16.47 -4.68
N ASP A 21 -14.12 -15.86 -3.51
CA ASP A 21 -14.77 -16.48 -2.33
C ASP A 21 -16.28 -16.71 -2.56
N GLY A 22 -16.92 -15.90 -3.41
CA GLY A 22 -18.34 -16.03 -3.78
C GLY A 22 -19.35 -15.62 -2.70
N ARG A 23 -18.88 -15.14 -1.53
CA ARG A 23 -19.72 -14.70 -0.40
C ARG A 23 -19.98 -13.19 -0.36
N TYR A 24 -19.25 -12.42 -1.19
CA TYR A 24 -19.22 -10.99 -1.10
C TYR A 24 -19.81 -10.33 -2.34
N GLU A 25 -20.58 -9.29 -2.12
CA GLU A 25 -20.96 -8.32 -3.12
C GLU A 25 -20.08 -7.07 -2.92
N VAL A 26 -19.32 -6.71 -3.94
CA VAL A 26 -18.32 -5.64 -3.89
C VAL A 26 -18.81 -4.42 -4.66
N HIS A 27 -19.01 -3.32 -3.94
CA HIS A 27 -19.24 -1.99 -4.54
C HIS A 27 -17.94 -1.21 -4.50
N GLY A 28 -17.49 -0.69 -5.63
CA GLY A 28 -16.23 0.02 -5.76
C GLY A 28 -16.38 1.39 -6.41
N MET A 29 -15.59 2.35 -5.98
CA MET A 29 -15.37 3.62 -6.67
C MET A 29 -13.88 3.92 -6.78
N ASP A 30 -13.46 4.41 -7.93
CA ASP A 30 -12.12 4.92 -8.19
C ASP A 30 -12.17 5.92 -9.35
N ILE A 31 -11.14 6.74 -9.50
CA ILE A 31 -10.98 7.71 -10.60
C ILE A 31 -10.54 7.08 -11.92
N GLY A 32 -10.22 5.80 -11.93
CA GLY A 32 -9.85 5.00 -13.11
C GLY A 32 -10.24 3.55 -12.93
N SER A 33 -10.03 2.72 -13.96
CA SER A 33 -10.54 1.33 -13.97
C SER A 33 -9.63 0.30 -14.63
N ASP A 34 -8.45 0.67 -15.05
CA ASP A 34 -7.52 -0.15 -15.84
C ASP A 34 -7.07 -1.43 -15.11
N ALA A 35 -6.82 -1.37 -13.81
CA ALA A 35 -6.41 -2.54 -13.02
C ALA A 35 -7.57 -3.49 -12.68
N ILE A 36 -8.82 -3.04 -12.78
CA ILE A 36 -10.03 -3.82 -12.43
C ILE A 36 -10.88 -4.23 -13.64
N GLU A 37 -10.44 -3.92 -14.87
CA GLU A 37 -11.21 -4.20 -16.09
C GLU A 37 -11.70 -5.66 -16.17
N ARG A 38 -10.82 -6.61 -15.77
CA ARG A 38 -11.15 -8.03 -15.72
C ARG A 38 -12.24 -8.41 -14.72
N LEU A 39 -12.50 -7.55 -13.72
CA LEU A 39 -13.50 -7.80 -12.68
C LEU A 39 -14.90 -7.30 -13.07
N LYS A 40 -15.01 -6.38 -14.04
CA LYS A 40 -16.28 -5.75 -14.43
C LYS A 40 -17.29 -6.73 -14.99
N ALA A 41 -16.85 -7.90 -15.48
CA ALA A 41 -17.73 -8.95 -15.98
C ALA A 41 -18.36 -9.80 -14.87
N ASP A 42 -17.87 -9.71 -13.62
CA ASP A 42 -18.42 -10.44 -12.49
C ASP A 42 -19.73 -9.79 -12.00
N PRO A 43 -20.86 -10.53 -11.91
CA PRO A 43 -22.15 -9.97 -11.52
C PRO A 43 -22.21 -9.47 -10.08
N HIS A 44 -21.25 -9.87 -9.23
CA HIS A 44 -21.13 -9.42 -7.84
C HIS A 44 -20.18 -8.22 -7.67
N PHE A 45 -19.65 -7.69 -8.80
CA PHE A 45 -18.78 -6.51 -8.79
C PHE A 45 -19.47 -5.30 -9.39
N HIS A 46 -19.71 -4.27 -8.60
CA HIS A 46 -20.39 -3.04 -9.00
C HIS A 46 -19.41 -1.86 -8.93
N PHE A 47 -18.98 -1.40 -10.09
CA PHE A 47 -18.01 -0.30 -10.19
C PHE A 47 -18.64 0.99 -10.69
N VAL A 48 -18.25 2.10 -10.07
CA VAL A 48 -18.52 3.46 -10.55
C VAL A 48 -17.20 4.22 -10.63
N GLU A 49 -16.92 4.79 -11.82
CA GLU A 49 -15.79 5.70 -11.99
C GLU A 49 -16.18 7.07 -11.44
N GLY A 50 -15.38 7.59 -10.48
CA GLY A 50 -15.65 8.84 -9.82
C GLY A 50 -14.66 9.22 -8.73
N ASP A 51 -14.68 10.50 -8.36
CA ASP A 51 -13.91 11.06 -7.24
C ASP A 51 -14.78 11.11 -5.99
N ILE A 52 -14.28 10.55 -4.88
CA ILE A 52 -15.01 10.55 -3.59
C ILE A 52 -15.28 11.96 -3.05
N GLY A 53 -14.44 12.95 -3.38
CA GLY A 53 -14.63 14.35 -3.01
C GLY A 53 -15.85 14.99 -3.70
N ILE A 54 -16.20 14.51 -4.91
CA ILE A 54 -17.28 15.04 -5.73
C ILE A 54 -18.57 14.24 -5.52
N HIS A 55 -18.50 12.90 -5.46
CA HIS A 55 -19.65 12.00 -5.43
C HIS A 55 -20.16 11.71 -4.02
N SER A 56 -20.37 12.75 -3.21
CA SER A 56 -20.73 12.64 -1.79
C SER A 56 -22.07 11.90 -1.54
N GLU A 57 -23.08 12.09 -2.39
CA GLU A 57 -24.37 11.41 -2.26
C GLU A 57 -24.26 9.90 -2.56
N TRP A 58 -23.52 9.53 -3.61
CA TRP A 58 -23.24 8.14 -3.93
C TRP A 58 -22.45 7.46 -2.79
N LEU A 59 -21.45 8.15 -2.27
CA LEU A 59 -20.63 7.67 -1.16
C LEU A 59 -21.49 7.42 0.09
N GLU A 60 -22.30 8.40 0.52
CA GLU A 60 -23.14 8.26 1.69
C GLU A 60 -24.17 7.14 1.53
N TYR A 61 -24.79 7.02 0.34
CA TYR A 61 -25.74 5.96 0.02
C TYR A 61 -25.07 4.57 0.18
N HIS A 62 -23.87 4.37 -0.39
CA HIS A 62 -23.20 3.08 -0.36
C HIS A 62 -22.60 2.75 1.00
N VAL A 63 -22.14 3.73 1.77
CA VAL A 63 -21.80 3.51 3.18
C VAL A 63 -23.01 3.01 3.96
N LYS A 64 -24.19 3.61 3.76
CA LYS A 64 -25.43 3.13 4.39
C LYS A 64 -25.85 1.73 3.94
N LYS A 65 -25.63 1.39 2.66
CA LYS A 65 -26.02 0.09 2.06
C LYS A 65 -25.09 -1.05 2.51
N CYS A 66 -23.79 -0.84 2.54
CA CYS A 66 -22.80 -1.89 2.78
C CYS A 66 -22.56 -2.14 4.28
N ASP A 67 -22.10 -3.35 4.63
CA ASP A 67 -21.83 -3.74 6.03
C ASP A 67 -20.41 -3.38 6.47
N VAL A 68 -19.45 -3.50 5.54
CA VAL A 68 -18.03 -3.22 5.77
C VAL A 68 -17.54 -2.19 4.77
N ILE A 69 -16.87 -1.16 5.27
CA ILE A 69 -16.35 -0.04 4.49
C ILE A 69 -14.82 -0.05 4.55
N LEU A 70 -14.18 -0.07 3.39
CA LEU A 70 -12.73 -0.08 3.22
C LEU A 70 -12.28 1.12 2.38
N PRO A 71 -11.88 2.25 3.02
CA PRO A 71 -11.46 3.45 2.31
C PRO A 71 -9.96 3.39 1.99
N LEU A 72 -9.59 2.81 0.84
CA LEU A 72 -8.20 2.68 0.40
C LEU A 72 -7.65 3.93 -0.32
N VAL A 73 -8.46 4.97 -0.46
CA VAL A 73 -8.05 6.20 -1.15
C VAL A 73 -7.00 6.94 -0.33
N ALA A 74 -5.79 7.05 -0.87
CA ALA A 74 -4.65 7.68 -0.20
C ALA A 74 -3.56 8.06 -1.21
N ILE A 75 -2.77 9.07 -0.88
CA ILE A 75 -1.51 9.37 -1.56
C ILE A 75 -0.39 8.73 -0.75
N ALA A 76 0.09 7.56 -1.18
CA ALA A 76 1.07 6.76 -0.44
C ALA A 76 2.45 6.73 -1.11
N THR A 77 2.85 7.81 -1.77
CA THR A 77 4.11 7.95 -2.50
C THR A 77 4.99 9.02 -1.87
N PRO A 78 6.21 8.70 -1.38
CA PRO A 78 7.04 9.62 -0.59
C PRO A 78 7.35 10.95 -1.24
N ILE A 79 7.51 10.99 -2.57
CA ILE A 79 7.78 12.22 -3.30
C ILE A 79 6.62 13.23 -3.19
N GLU A 80 5.38 12.73 -3.15
CA GLU A 80 4.19 13.57 -3.04
C GLU A 80 4.07 14.22 -1.64
N TYR A 81 4.60 13.59 -0.61
CA TYR A 81 4.58 14.16 0.75
C TYR A 81 5.36 15.47 0.84
N THR A 82 6.37 15.66 -0.01
CA THR A 82 7.18 16.87 -0.07
C THR A 82 6.73 17.84 -1.16
N ARG A 83 6.17 17.33 -2.27
CA ARG A 83 5.72 18.18 -3.41
C ARG A 83 4.33 18.78 -3.17
N ASN A 84 3.39 17.94 -2.66
CA ASN A 84 1.98 18.29 -2.53
C ASN A 84 1.43 17.96 -1.13
N PRO A 85 2.06 18.46 -0.02
CA PRO A 85 1.73 18.07 1.34
C PRO A 85 0.28 18.38 1.73
N LEU A 86 -0.30 19.48 1.26
CA LEU A 86 -1.69 19.84 1.55
C LEU A 86 -2.66 18.87 0.89
N ARG A 87 -2.41 18.47 -0.36
CA ARG A 87 -3.24 17.46 -1.03
C ARG A 87 -3.17 16.10 -0.33
N VAL A 88 -2.02 15.73 0.20
CA VAL A 88 -1.87 14.53 1.04
C VAL A 88 -2.76 14.64 2.28
N PHE A 89 -2.72 15.76 2.99
CA PHE A 89 -3.57 16.00 4.17
C PHE A 89 -5.07 15.95 3.82
N GLU A 90 -5.50 16.68 2.80
CA GLU A 90 -6.90 16.72 2.36
C GLU A 90 -7.44 15.31 2.07
N LEU A 91 -6.72 14.52 1.28
CA LEU A 91 -7.18 13.20 0.87
C LEU A 91 -7.04 12.17 2.00
N ASP A 92 -5.86 12.12 2.64
CA ASP A 92 -5.55 11.06 3.62
C ASP A 92 -6.19 11.29 4.98
N PHE A 93 -6.54 12.54 5.31
CA PHE A 93 -7.21 12.86 6.56
C PHE A 93 -8.65 13.33 6.36
N GLU A 94 -8.89 14.44 5.67
CA GLU A 94 -10.22 15.08 5.66
C GLU A 94 -11.27 14.22 4.94
N GLU A 95 -10.96 13.74 3.73
CA GLU A 95 -11.89 12.88 2.98
C GLU A 95 -12.13 11.54 3.69
N ASN A 96 -11.08 10.93 4.21
CA ASN A 96 -11.22 9.69 4.98
C ASN A 96 -11.97 9.91 6.31
N LEU A 97 -11.81 11.05 6.99
CA LEU A 97 -12.58 11.40 8.17
C LEU A 97 -14.08 11.52 7.85
N ARG A 98 -14.42 12.08 6.70
CA ARG A 98 -15.82 12.14 6.25
C ARG A 98 -16.43 10.75 6.10
N ILE A 99 -15.69 9.80 5.50
CA ILE A 99 -16.13 8.40 5.37
C ILE A 99 -16.33 7.76 6.74
N VAL A 100 -15.37 7.94 7.66
CA VAL A 100 -15.47 7.43 9.04
C VAL A 100 -16.72 7.99 9.76
N ARG A 101 -17.02 9.28 9.59
CA ARG A 101 -18.22 9.91 10.15
C ARG A 101 -19.51 9.30 9.58
N TYR A 102 -19.55 8.94 8.31
CA TYR A 102 -20.68 8.18 7.75
C TYR A 102 -20.78 6.79 8.37
N CYS A 103 -19.65 6.09 8.59
CA CYS A 103 -19.67 4.80 9.28
C CYS A 103 -20.25 4.92 10.71
N VAL A 104 -19.87 5.95 11.46
CA VAL A 104 -20.46 6.27 12.78
C VAL A 104 -21.95 6.54 12.65
N LYS A 105 -22.34 7.44 11.74
CA LYS A 105 -23.75 7.82 11.52
C LYS A 105 -24.67 6.64 11.23
N TYR A 106 -24.18 5.65 10.47
CA TYR A 106 -24.98 4.51 10.00
C TYR A 106 -24.65 3.20 10.72
N GLY A 107 -23.80 3.22 11.75
CA GLY A 107 -23.43 2.02 12.52
C GLY A 107 -22.68 0.98 11.70
N LYS A 108 -21.88 1.40 10.72
CA LYS A 108 -21.14 0.51 9.82
C LYS A 108 -19.74 0.20 10.32
N ARG A 109 -19.25 -0.99 9.99
CA ARG A 109 -17.89 -1.39 10.33
C ARG A 109 -16.90 -0.76 9.34
N VAL A 110 -15.82 -0.16 9.85
CA VAL A 110 -14.72 0.35 9.04
C VAL A 110 -13.48 -0.52 9.21
N VAL A 111 -12.90 -0.98 8.08
CA VAL A 111 -11.58 -1.59 8.04
C VAL A 111 -10.64 -0.54 7.45
N PHE A 112 -9.89 0.16 8.31
CA PHE A 112 -9.16 1.35 7.91
C PHE A 112 -7.69 1.05 7.58
N PRO A 113 -7.22 1.46 6.38
CA PRO A 113 -5.81 1.36 6.00
C PRO A 113 -4.99 2.44 6.72
N SER A 114 -4.43 2.10 7.87
CA SER A 114 -3.33 2.82 8.47
C SER A 114 -2.04 2.53 7.67
N THR A 115 -0.89 2.65 8.26
CA THR A 115 0.39 2.41 7.58
C THR A 115 1.50 2.11 8.58
N SER A 116 2.52 1.37 8.17
CA SER A 116 3.76 1.25 8.95
C SER A 116 4.49 2.59 9.12
N GLU A 117 4.18 3.60 8.30
CA GLU A 117 4.74 4.95 8.42
C GLU A 117 4.34 5.68 9.72
N VAL A 118 3.27 5.25 10.38
CA VAL A 118 2.85 5.85 11.67
C VAL A 118 3.88 5.66 12.77
N TYR A 119 4.68 4.59 12.71
CA TYR A 119 5.77 4.39 13.68
C TYR A 119 6.89 5.40 13.53
N GLY A 120 7.08 5.94 12.33
CA GLY A 120 8.06 6.97 12.05
C GLY A 120 9.48 6.57 12.44
N MET A 121 10.10 7.34 13.32
CA MET A 121 11.47 7.14 13.83
C MET A 121 11.49 6.34 15.15
N CYS A 122 10.54 5.44 15.38
CA CYS A 122 10.56 4.53 16.52
C CYS A 122 11.87 3.74 16.53
N GLN A 123 12.42 3.52 17.73
CA GLN A 123 13.72 2.85 17.94
C GLN A 123 13.56 1.39 18.37
N ASP A 124 12.33 0.89 18.51
CA ASP A 124 12.09 -0.49 18.87
C ASP A 124 12.63 -1.44 17.79
N PRO A 125 13.19 -2.58 18.13
CA PRO A 125 13.71 -3.54 17.15
C PRO A 125 12.60 -4.10 16.24
N ASP A 126 11.43 -4.37 16.82
CA ASP A 126 10.22 -4.77 16.12
C ASP A 126 9.06 -3.84 16.52
N PHE A 127 8.31 -3.34 15.55
CA PHE A 127 7.21 -2.39 15.80
C PHE A 127 5.96 -3.13 16.25
N ASP A 128 5.55 -2.87 17.48
CA ASP A 128 4.40 -3.48 18.14
C ASP A 128 3.22 -2.51 18.17
N GLU A 129 2.02 -2.98 17.87
CA GLU A 129 0.82 -2.15 17.74
C GLU A 129 0.43 -1.44 19.03
N ASP A 130 0.65 -2.10 20.17
CA ASP A 130 0.17 -1.68 21.48
C ASP A 130 1.24 -0.95 22.30
N ARG A 131 2.52 -1.16 22.00
CA ARG A 131 3.65 -0.69 22.83
C ARG A 131 4.55 0.31 22.15
N SER A 132 4.75 0.20 20.83
CA SER A 132 5.70 1.05 20.13
C SER A 132 5.24 2.50 20.03
N ASN A 133 6.14 3.42 20.31
CA ASN A 133 5.87 4.85 20.18
C ASN A 133 5.78 5.28 18.70
N LEU A 134 4.89 6.24 18.42
CA LEU A 134 4.73 6.84 17.10
C LEU A 134 5.53 8.15 17.06
N VAL A 135 6.74 8.13 16.49
CA VAL A 135 7.72 9.23 16.57
C VAL A 135 7.91 9.88 15.20
N VAL A 136 7.62 11.15 15.08
CA VAL A 136 7.80 11.93 13.86
C VAL A 136 8.84 13.04 14.03
N GLY A 137 9.40 13.53 12.92
CA GLY A 137 10.42 14.58 12.93
C GLY A 137 9.84 16.00 13.05
N PRO A 138 10.72 17.02 12.93
CA PRO A 138 10.35 18.43 13.09
C PRO A 138 9.42 18.91 11.97
N ILE A 139 8.66 19.98 12.24
CA ILE A 139 7.61 20.51 11.36
C ILE A 139 8.11 20.85 9.94
N ASN A 140 9.34 21.33 9.78
CA ASN A 140 9.92 21.64 8.49
C ASN A 140 10.29 20.40 7.64
N LYS A 141 10.14 19.20 8.17
CA LYS A 141 10.25 17.94 7.42
C LYS A 141 8.86 17.51 6.93
N GLN A 142 8.44 18.05 5.80
CA GLN A 142 7.09 17.91 5.25
C GLN A 142 6.70 16.46 4.94
N ARG A 143 7.68 15.57 4.74
CA ARG A 143 7.37 14.13 4.54
C ARG A 143 6.52 13.53 5.64
N TRP A 144 6.54 14.10 6.85
CA TRP A 144 5.77 13.59 7.98
C TRP A 144 4.27 13.87 7.90
N ILE A 145 3.83 14.72 6.93
CA ILE A 145 2.41 15.03 6.76
C ILE A 145 1.55 13.76 6.59
N TYR A 146 2.02 12.80 5.80
CA TYR A 146 1.34 11.52 5.60
C TYR A 146 1.23 10.71 6.89
N SER A 147 2.37 10.52 7.57
CA SER A 147 2.42 9.77 8.84
C SER A 147 1.52 10.41 9.90
N VAL A 148 1.55 11.74 10.03
CA VAL A 148 0.73 12.49 11.00
C VAL A 148 -0.75 12.42 10.64
N SER A 149 -1.13 12.56 9.38
CA SER A 149 -2.51 12.42 8.91
C SER A 149 -3.09 11.05 9.28
N LYS A 150 -2.31 9.98 9.03
CA LYS A 150 -2.70 8.62 9.39
C LYS A 150 -2.72 8.39 10.90
N GLN A 151 -1.72 8.89 11.65
CA GLN A 151 -1.72 8.82 13.13
C GLN A 151 -2.93 9.52 13.75
N LEU A 152 -3.27 10.71 13.24
CA LEU A 152 -4.41 11.46 13.76
C LEU A 152 -5.72 10.73 13.48
N LEU A 153 -5.88 10.19 12.27
CA LEU A 153 -7.09 9.46 11.91
C LEU A 153 -7.21 8.12 12.66
N ASP A 154 -6.11 7.40 12.89
CA ASP A 154 -6.07 6.21 13.77
C ASP A 154 -6.64 6.55 15.15
N ARG A 155 -6.22 7.68 15.75
CA ARG A 155 -6.70 8.13 17.07
C ARG A 155 -8.17 8.55 17.06
N VAL A 156 -8.63 9.20 15.99
CA VAL A 156 -10.04 9.59 15.83
C VAL A 156 -10.92 8.34 15.69
N ILE A 157 -10.52 7.36 14.89
CA ILE A 157 -11.23 6.10 14.75
C ILE A 157 -11.27 5.35 16.08
N TRP A 158 -10.15 5.29 16.79
CA TRP A 158 -10.08 4.70 18.13
C TRP A 158 -11.05 5.38 19.12
N ALA A 159 -11.09 6.70 19.13
CA ALA A 159 -12.03 7.46 19.97
C ALA A 159 -13.50 7.18 19.62
N TYR A 160 -13.84 7.08 18.34
CA TYR A 160 -15.17 6.63 17.90
C TYR A 160 -15.45 5.17 18.30
N GLY A 161 -14.42 4.33 18.33
CA GLY A 161 -14.53 2.95 18.82
C GLY A 161 -15.00 2.89 20.27
N GLN A 162 -14.52 3.80 21.14
CA GLN A 162 -15.01 3.94 22.53
C GLN A 162 -16.47 4.38 22.62
N GLN A 163 -17.03 4.90 21.52
CA GLN A 163 -18.43 5.29 21.38
C GLN A 163 -19.27 4.27 20.58
N GLY A 164 -18.70 3.09 20.29
CA GLY A 164 -19.42 1.98 19.65
C GLY A 164 -19.17 1.79 18.15
N LEU A 165 -18.27 2.53 17.51
CA LEU A 165 -17.85 2.25 16.14
C LEU A 165 -17.12 0.91 16.09
N ARG A 166 -17.57 -0.03 15.26
CA ARG A 166 -16.81 -1.25 14.97
C ARG A 166 -15.73 -0.92 13.94
N PHE A 167 -14.47 -1.19 14.27
CA PHE A 167 -13.36 -0.88 13.39
C PHE A 167 -12.23 -1.89 13.51
N THR A 168 -11.40 -1.96 12.49
CA THR A 168 -10.05 -2.55 12.53
C THR A 168 -9.10 -1.59 11.83
N LEU A 169 -7.97 -1.24 12.47
CA LEU A 169 -6.88 -0.55 11.81
C LEU A 169 -5.87 -1.59 11.32
N PHE A 170 -5.58 -1.65 10.04
CA PHE A 170 -4.49 -2.50 9.55
C PHE A 170 -3.32 -1.67 9.06
N ARG A 171 -2.09 -2.11 9.36
CA ARG A 171 -0.85 -1.43 9.03
C ARG A 171 -0.03 -2.27 8.05
N PRO A 172 -0.11 -2.02 6.74
CA PRO A 172 0.70 -2.73 5.75
C PRO A 172 2.18 -2.34 5.87
N PHE A 173 3.07 -3.34 5.76
CA PHE A 173 4.51 -3.17 5.75
C PHE A 173 5.07 -3.50 4.36
N ASN A 174 5.32 -2.47 3.55
CA ASN A 174 5.94 -2.52 2.23
C ASN A 174 5.43 -3.69 1.35
N TRP A 175 4.12 -3.76 1.17
CA TRP A 175 3.53 -4.76 0.29
C TRP A 175 3.99 -4.56 -1.14
N MET A 176 4.37 -5.63 -1.81
CA MET A 176 4.77 -5.62 -3.21
C MET A 176 4.28 -6.86 -3.96
N GLY A 177 4.23 -6.75 -5.29
CA GLY A 177 3.72 -7.80 -6.16
C GLY A 177 3.34 -7.24 -7.53
N PRO A 178 2.76 -8.05 -8.39
CA PRO A 178 2.18 -7.60 -9.66
C PRO A 178 1.20 -6.45 -9.49
N ARG A 179 1.14 -5.51 -10.44
CA ARG A 179 0.21 -4.35 -10.42
C ARG A 179 0.44 -3.37 -9.27
N LEU A 180 1.63 -3.37 -8.66
CA LEU A 180 1.97 -2.47 -7.53
C LEU A 180 1.83 -1.01 -7.91
N ASP A 181 2.40 -0.64 -9.05
CA ASP A 181 2.39 0.68 -9.66
C ASP A 181 2.28 0.51 -11.18
N ARG A 182 2.46 1.61 -11.93
CA ARG A 182 2.62 1.62 -13.39
C ARG A 182 4.03 2.10 -13.75
N LEU A 183 4.59 1.65 -14.87
CA LEU A 183 5.88 2.14 -15.36
C LEU A 183 5.83 3.63 -15.68
N ASP A 184 4.70 4.15 -16.16
CA ASP A 184 4.51 5.59 -16.38
C ASP A 184 4.64 6.39 -15.08
N SER A 185 4.08 5.89 -13.97
CA SER A 185 4.24 6.52 -12.66
C SER A 185 5.71 6.51 -12.22
N ALA A 186 6.44 5.46 -12.54
CA ALA A 186 7.87 5.39 -12.26
C ALA A 186 8.68 6.40 -13.09
N ARG A 187 8.34 6.62 -14.36
CA ARG A 187 8.99 7.62 -15.24
C ARG A 187 8.91 9.03 -14.68
N ILE A 188 7.82 9.40 -14.05
CA ILE A 188 7.65 10.71 -13.39
C ILE A 188 8.11 10.73 -11.93
N GLY A 189 8.69 9.62 -11.44
CA GLY A 189 9.20 9.47 -10.07
C GLY A 189 8.13 9.24 -9.00
N SER A 190 6.88 8.96 -9.40
CA SER A 190 5.74 8.74 -8.49
C SER A 190 5.39 7.25 -8.36
N SER A 191 6.36 6.43 -7.94
CA SER A 191 6.16 5.01 -7.67
C SER A 191 7.00 4.52 -6.50
N ARG A 192 6.75 3.28 -6.06
CA ARG A 192 7.52 2.64 -4.98
C ARG A 192 8.91 2.22 -5.47
N ALA A 193 9.82 1.96 -4.53
CA ALA A 193 11.22 1.66 -4.81
C ALA A 193 11.40 0.52 -5.81
N ILE A 194 10.74 -0.62 -5.62
CA ILE A 194 10.89 -1.78 -6.52
C ILE A 194 10.54 -1.44 -7.98
N THR A 195 9.47 -0.68 -8.21
CA THR A 195 9.05 -0.28 -9.56
C THR A 195 10.07 0.69 -10.19
N GLN A 196 10.67 1.59 -9.39
CA GLN A 196 11.76 2.45 -9.85
C GLN A 196 12.99 1.62 -10.26
N LEU A 197 13.37 0.63 -9.45
CA LEU A 197 14.49 -0.25 -9.76
C LEU A 197 14.24 -1.03 -11.07
N ILE A 198 13.03 -1.58 -11.25
CA ILE A 198 12.64 -2.31 -12.47
C ILE A 198 12.66 -1.39 -13.69
N LEU A 199 12.11 -0.17 -13.58
CA LEU A 199 12.14 0.80 -14.68
C LEU A 199 13.57 1.04 -15.19
N HIS A 200 14.54 1.21 -14.28
CA HIS A 200 15.93 1.40 -14.67
C HIS A 200 16.52 0.20 -15.43
N LEU A 201 16.12 -1.02 -15.09
CA LEU A 201 16.52 -2.24 -15.83
C LEU A 201 15.85 -2.29 -17.21
N VAL A 202 14.57 -1.96 -17.30
CA VAL A 202 13.79 -1.94 -18.56
C VAL A 202 14.31 -0.90 -19.54
N GLU A 203 14.74 0.27 -19.06
CA GLU A 203 15.21 1.39 -19.87
C GLU A 203 16.74 1.39 -20.07
N GLY A 204 17.48 0.50 -19.40
CA GLY A 204 18.96 0.46 -19.52
C GLY A 204 19.63 1.71 -18.91
N THR A 205 19.06 2.27 -17.86
CA THR A 205 19.60 3.41 -17.13
C THR A 205 20.19 2.97 -15.78
N PRO A 206 21.15 3.70 -15.19
CA PRO A 206 21.72 3.32 -13.90
C PRO A 206 20.68 3.30 -12.78
N ILE A 207 20.64 2.21 -12.00
CA ILE A 207 19.80 2.10 -10.81
C ILE A 207 20.29 3.12 -9.77
N ARG A 208 19.40 4.03 -9.37
CA ARG A 208 19.69 5.04 -8.35
C ARG A 208 19.44 4.51 -6.95
N LEU A 209 20.48 4.51 -6.12
CA LEU A 209 20.41 4.12 -4.72
C LEU A 209 20.53 5.38 -3.84
N VAL A 210 19.41 5.77 -3.24
CA VAL A 210 19.38 6.92 -2.33
C VAL A 210 20.20 6.61 -1.09
N ASP A 211 21.16 7.46 -0.75
CA ASP A 211 22.12 7.32 0.35
C ASP A 211 22.72 5.88 0.41
N GLY A 212 23.10 5.37 -0.77
CA GLY A 212 23.68 4.05 -0.92
C GLY A 212 22.69 2.89 -0.77
N GLY A 213 21.41 3.15 -0.52
CA GLY A 213 20.37 2.13 -0.35
C GLY A 213 20.49 1.29 0.93
N ALA A 214 21.10 1.84 1.99
CA ALA A 214 21.35 1.12 3.25
C ALA A 214 20.09 0.92 4.12
N GLN A 215 19.05 1.73 3.93
CA GLN A 215 17.81 1.67 4.71
C GLN A 215 17.10 0.32 4.52
N LYS A 216 16.75 -0.30 5.65
CA LYS A 216 16.12 -1.63 5.67
C LYS A 216 14.60 -1.55 5.74
N ARG A 217 13.95 -2.50 5.07
CA ARG A 217 12.49 -2.67 5.08
C ARG A 217 12.15 -4.16 5.12
N CYS A 218 11.01 -4.48 5.74
CA CYS A 218 10.41 -5.80 5.62
C CYS A 218 9.40 -5.77 4.48
N PHE A 219 9.65 -6.55 3.46
CA PHE A 219 8.80 -6.62 2.27
C PHE A 219 7.79 -7.75 2.42
N THR A 220 6.54 -7.48 2.08
CA THR A 220 5.45 -8.44 2.20
C THR A 220 4.87 -8.72 0.82
N ASP A 221 4.69 -9.98 0.51
CA ASP A 221 3.98 -10.35 -0.70
C ASP A 221 2.52 -9.92 -0.65
N VAL A 222 2.00 -9.42 -1.76
CA VAL A 222 0.62 -8.96 -1.85
C VAL A 222 -0.37 -10.07 -1.55
N ASP A 223 -0.12 -11.31 -1.95
CA ASP A 223 -1.03 -12.42 -1.73
C ASP A 223 -1.12 -12.77 -0.24
N ASP A 224 0.00 -12.77 0.49
CA ASP A 224 0.02 -12.89 1.96
C ASP A 224 -0.76 -11.74 2.63
N GLY A 225 -0.52 -10.51 2.18
CA GLY A 225 -1.21 -9.32 2.70
C GLY A 225 -2.72 -9.35 2.48
N ILE A 226 -3.14 -9.73 1.28
CA ILE A 226 -4.56 -9.84 0.91
C ILE A 226 -5.26 -10.96 1.68
N GLU A 227 -4.59 -12.09 1.92
CA GLU A 227 -5.16 -13.16 2.74
C GLU A 227 -5.38 -12.69 4.19
N ALA A 228 -4.42 -11.97 4.79
CA ALA A 228 -4.61 -11.36 6.11
C ALA A 228 -5.80 -10.38 6.12
N LEU A 229 -5.89 -9.53 5.09
CA LEU A 229 -6.97 -8.54 4.99
C LEU A 229 -8.34 -9.21 4.78
N ALA A 230 -8.41 -10.29 4.01
CA ALA A 230 -9.63 -11.08 3.85
C ALA A 230 -10.10 -11.66 5.21
N ARG A 231 -9.17 -12.16 6.04
CA ARG A 231 -9.49 -12.64 7.41
C ARG A 231 -9.94 -11.52 8.35
N ILE A 232 -9.37 -10.31 8.22
CA ILE A 232 -9.87 -9.11 8.93
C ILE A 232 -11.31 -8.79 8.52
N ILE A 233 -11.62 -8.88 7.22
CA ILE A 233 -12.96 -8.61 6.70
C ILE A 233 -13.97 -9.67 7.16
N ASP A 234 -13.59 -10.93 7.08
CA ASP A 234 -14.41 -12.07 7.58
C ASP A 234 -14.71 -11.94 9.08
N ASN A 235 -13.78 -11.37 9.83
CA ASN A 235 -13.94 -11.00 11.26
C ASN A 235 -14.58 -12.10 12.09
N ARG A 236 -14.06 -13.30 12.01
CA ARG A 236 -14.59 -14.46 12.71
C ARG A 236 -14.76 -14.18 14.20
N ASP A 237 -15.95 -14.42 14.72
CA ASP A 237 -16.32 -14.19 16.11
C ASP A 237 -16.13 -12.73 16.62
N GLY A 238 -16.05 -11.75 15.71
CA GLY A 238 -15.85 -10.34 16.04
C GLY A 238 -14.48 -9.99 16.61
N ARG A 239 -13.49 -10.90 16.50
CA ARG A 239 -12.17 -10.79 17.18
C ARG A 239 -11.28 -9.64 16.65
N CYS A 240 -11.59 -9.13 15.46
CA CYS A 240 -10.88 -8.00 14.86
C CYS A 240 -11.50 -6.64 15.19
N ASP A 241 -12.67 -6.59 15.83
CA ASP A 241 -13.29 -5.32 16.20
C ASP A 241 -12.51 -4.63 17.32
N GLY A 242 -12.22 -3.35 17.15
CA GLY A 242 -11.42 -2.55 18.06
C GLY A 242 -9.93 -2.89 18.08
N GLN A 243 -9.41 -3.53 17.03
CA GLN A 243 -8.04 -4.00 16.98
C GLN A 243 -7.16 -3.22 16.01
N ILE A 244 -5.85 -3.20 16.28
CA ILE A 244 -4.81 -2.74 15.38
C ILE A 244 -3.98 -3.95 14.96
N VAL A 245 -3.70 -4.11 13.67
CA VAL A 245 -3.02 -5.29 13.14
C VAL A 245 -1.92 -4.89 12.16
N ASN A 246 -0.67 -5.17 12.50
CA ASN A 246 0.43 -5.09 11.55
C ASN A 246 0.36 -6.26 10.58
N ILE A 247 0.43 -5.97 9.29
CA ILE A 247 0.47 -7.00 8.24
C ILE A 247 1.78 -6.86 7.49
N GLY A 248 2.73 -7.72 7.82
CA GLY A 248 4.07 -7.68 7.30
C GLY A 248 4.78 -9.03 7.39
N ASN A 249 5.90 -9.16 6.69
CA ASN A 249 6.78 -10.33 6.80
C ASN A 249 8.09 -9.93 7.48
N PRO A 250 8.27 -10.19 8.80
CA PRO A 250 9.49 -9.83 9.51
C PRO A 250 10.74 -10.57 9.04
N ASP A 251 10.57 -11.72 8.35
CA ASP A 251 11.68 -12.55 7.86
C ASP A 251 12.19 -12.06 6.49
N ASN A 252 11.39 -11.27 5.77
CA ASN A 252 11.75 -10.66 4.48
C ASN A 252 12.42 -9.27 4.66
N GLU A 253 13.28 -9.11 5.66
CA GLU A 253 14.02 -7.87 5.84
C GLU A 253 15.18 -7.78 4.83
N ALA A 254 15.22 -6.68 4.07
CA ALA A 254 16.33 -6.37 3.17
C ALA A 254 16.55 -4.86 3.08
N SER A 255 17.81 -4.46 2.78
CA SER A 255 18.10 -3.10 2.38
C SER A 255 17.64 -2.85 0.93
N ILE A 256 17.46 -1.59 0.56
CA ILE A 256 17.13 -1.24 -0.84
C ILE A 256 18.23 -1.69 -1.81
N ARG A 257 19.49 -1.67 -1.36
CA ARG A 257 20.62 -2.21 -2.14
C ARG A 257 20.48 -3.72 -2.35
N GLN A 258 20.23 -4.48 -1.28
CA GLN A 258 20.02 -5.94 -1.38
C GLN A 258 18.82 -6.30 -2.27
N LEU A 259 17.74 -5.52 -2.16
CA LEU A 259 16.58 -5.66 -3.06
C LEU A 259 16.99 -5.46 -4.53
N GLY A 260 17.78 -4.43 -4.83
CA GLY A 260 18.28 -4.14 -6.18
C GLY A 260 19.23 -5.19 -6.72
N GLU A 261 20.11 -5.74 -5.87
CA GLU A 261 21.05 -6.80 -6.23
C GLU A 261 20.32 -8.12 -6.54
N GLU A 262 19.34 -8.51 -5.71
CA GLU A 262 18.54 -9.71 -5.97
C GLU A 262 17.66 -9.54 -7.22
N LEU A 263 17.07 -8.34 -7.40
CA LEU A 263 16.31 -8.01 -8.60
C LEU A 263 17.17 -8.11 -9.86
N LEU A 264 18.39 -7.57 -9.84
CA LEU A 264 19.35 -7.68 -10.96
C LEU A 264 19.69 -9.15 -11.25
N ARG A 265 19.97 -9.93 -10.22
CA ARG A 265 20.30 -11.37 -10.37
C ARG A 265 19.17 -12.11 -11.09
N GLN A 266 17.91 -11.84 -10.72
CA GLN A 266 16.74 -12.46 -11.37
C GLN A 266 16.52 -11.93 -12.78
N PHE A 267 16.72 -10.64 -13.00
CA PHE A 267 16.63 -10.02 -14.34
C PHE A 267 17.64 -10.64 -15.32
N GLU A 268 18.90 -10.83 -14.91
CA GLU A 268 19.93 -11.44 -15.76
C GLU A 268 19.64 -12.91 -16.08
N ALA A 269 18.92 -13.62 -15.22
CA ALA A 269 18.50 -15.01 -15.45
C ALA A 269 17.13 -15.14 -16.14
N HIS A 270 16.43 -14.01 -16.39
CA HIS A 270 15.06 -14.04 -16.88
C HIS A 270 14.97 -14.46 -18.36
N PRO A 271 13.98 -15.29 -18.78
CA PRO A 271 13.80 -15.68 -20.18
C PRO A 271 13.68 -14.51 -21.16
N LEU A 272 13.10 -13.40 -20.72
CA LEU A 272 12.93 -12.19 -21.53
C LEU A 272 14.16 -11.26 -21.53
N ARG A 273 15.24 -11.63 -20.83
CA ARG A 273 16.42 -10.77 -20.63
C ARG A 273 16.97 -10.17 -21.93
N ALA A 274 17.03 -10.96 -23.00
CA ALA A 274 17.55 -10.54 -24.29
C ALA A 274 16.75 -9.44 -25.00
N GLN A 275 15.54 -9.17 -24.54
CA GLN A 275 14.65 -8.12 -25.09
C GLN A 275 14.88 -6.75 -24.44
N PHE A 276 15.73 -6.67 -23.43
CA PHE A 276 15.99 -5.47 -22.66
C PHE A 276 17.48 -5.06 -22.77
N PRO A 277 17.77 -3.76 -22.58
CA PRO A 277 19.14 -3.26 -22.59
C PRO A 277 20.04 -3.91 -21.51
N PRO A 278 21.37 -3.84 -21.65
CA PRO A 278 22.28 -4.30 -20.62
C PRO A 278 22.15 -3.44 -19.36
N PHE A 279 22.45 -4.04 -18.20
CA PHE A 279 22.49 -3.32 -16.93
C PHE A 279 23.52 -2.20 -16.95
N ALA A 280 23.11 -0.97 -16.61
CA ALA A 280 23.94 0.23 -16.70
C ALA A 280 24.68 0.58 -15.38
N GLY A 281 24.63 -0.29 -14.38
CA GLY A 281 25.29 -0.09 -13.09
C GLY A 281 24.40 0.52 -11.99
N PHE A 282 24.94 0.57 -10.78
CA PHE A 282 24.36 1.29 -9.64
C PHE A 282 24.96 2.68 -9.53
N ARG A 283 24.14 3.67 -9.22
CA ARG A 283 24.55 5.05 -8.96
C ARG A 283 24.01 5.51 -7.61
N GLU A 284 24.87 5.95 -6.73
CA GLU A 284 24.47 6.58 -5.47
C GLU A 284 24.00 8.01 -5.69
N VAL A 285 22.93 8.37 -5.01
CA VAL A 285 22.33 9.72 -5.04
C VAL A 285 22.01 10.16 -3.62
N GLU A 286 22.20 11.43 -3.32
CA GLU A 286 21.84 11.98 -2.00
C GLU A 286 20.32 12.12 -1.88
N SER A 287 19.75 11.77 -0.71
CA SER A 287 18.31 11.88 -0.42
C SER A 287 17.79 13.31 -0.60
N ARG A 288 18.60 14.31 -0.23
CA ARG A 288 18.26 15.73 -0.40
C ARG A 288 18.06 16.10 -1.87
N SER A 289 18.92 15.61 -2.77
CA SER A 289 18.80 15.89 -4.20
C SER A 289 17.67 15.11 -4.86
N PHE A 290 17.28 13.96 -4.29
CA PHE A 290 16.24 13.08 -4.85
C PHE A 290 14.83 13.46 -4.38
N TYR A 291 14.65 13.71 -3.08
CA TYR A 291 13.35 13.99 -2.45
C TYR A 291 13.16 15.45 -2.01
N GLY A 292 14.24 16.26 -2.01
CA GLY A 292 14.23 17.63 -1.48
C GLY A 292 14.54 17.74 0.01
N ASP A 293 14.68 18.98 0.50
CA ASP A 293 15.04 19.29 1.90
C ASP A 293 13.99 18.86 2.94
N GLY A 294 12.74 18.73 2.53
CA GLY A 294 11.64 18.31 3.37
C GLY A 294 11.62 16.81 3.69
N TYR A 295 12.50 16.01 3.08
CA TYR A 295 12.57 14.56 3.32
C TYR A 295 13.44 14.21 4.52
N GLN A 296 13.07 13.14 5.19
CA GLN A 296 13.83 12.49 6.26
C GLN A 296 13.52 11.01 6.22
N ASP A 297 14.55 10.16 6.09
CA ASP A 297 14.34 8.70 6.03
C ASP A 297 14.33 8.05 7.41
N VAL A 298 13.90 6.80 7.43
CA VAL A 298 13.85 5.93 8.61
C VAL A 298 14.78 4.75 8.36
N ALA A 299 15.69 4.48 9.31
CA ALA A 299 16.74 3.49 9.13
C ALA A 299 16.22 2.06 8.96
N HIS A 300 15.24 1.65 9.78
CA HIS A 300 14.60 0.34 9.68
C HIS A 300 13.11 0.43 9.95
N ARG A 301 12.38 -0.59 9.48
CA ARG A 301 10.93 -0.70 9.71
C ARG A 301 10.55 -2.18 9.66
N LYS A 302 10.50 -2.79 10.84
CA LYS A 302 10.22 -4.22 11.01
C LYS A 302 8.98 -4.42 11.88
N PRO A 303 7.97 -5.23 11.44
CA PRO A 303 6.77 -5.47 12.24
C PRO A 303 6.97 -6.56 13.30
N SER A 304 6.40 -6.39 14.50
CA SER A 304 5.82 -7.53 15.21
C SER A 304 4.53 -7.93 14.48
N ILE A 305 4.27 -9.22 14.38
CA ILE A 305 3.03 -9.77 13.79
C ILE A 305 2.25 -10.64 14.80
N ASP A 306 2.47 -10.43 16.08
CA ASP A 306 1.85 -11.23 17.14
C ASP A 306 0.33 -11.04 17.17
N ASN A 307 -0.16 -9.82 16.93
CA ASN A 307 -1.58 -9.55 16.80
C ASN A 307 -2.18 -10.26 15.57
N ALA A 308 -1.50 -10.26 14.42
CA ALA A 308 -1.96 -10.97 13.23
C ALA A 308 -2.02 -12.48 13.48
N ARG A 309 -1.01 -13.08 14.10
CA ARG A 309 -1.02 -14.50 14.47
C ARG A 309 -2.19 -14.84 15.40
N ARG A 310 -2.35 -14.06 16.46
CA ARG A 310 -3.38 -14.30 17.49
C ARG A 310 -4.80 -14.06 17.00
N LEU A 311 -5.02 -12.96 16.25
CA LEU A 311 -6.36 -12.54 15.85
C LEU A 311 -6.82 -13.21 14.55
N LEU A 312 -5.90 -13.44 13.63
CA LEU A 312 -6.22 -13.91 12.29
C LEU A 312 -5.84 -15.37 12.06
N ASP A 313 -5.11 -16.01 12.99
CA ASP A 313 -4.46 -17.30 12.74
C ASP A 313 -3.65 -17.26 11.43
N TRP A 314 -2.89 -16.16 11.23
CA TRP A 314 -2.18 -15.85 10.01
C TRP A 314 -0.71 -15.61 10.26
N GLN A 315 0.10 -16.05 9.34
CA GLN A 315 1.50 -15.68 9.19
C GLN A 315 1.86 -15.63 7.70
N PRO A 316 2.81 -14.78 7.30
CA PRO A 316 3.30 -14.74 5.92
C PRO A 316 4.03 -16.04 5.56
N THR A 317 3.92 -16.44 4.30
CA THR A 317 4.49 -17.71 3.79
C THR A 317 5.39 -17.52 2.58
N ILE A 318 5.31 -16.36 1.91
CA ILE A 318 6.00 -16.13 0.64
C ILE A 318 7.33 -15.43 0.89
N GLU A 319 8.41 -16.01 0.37
CA GLU A 319 9.74 -15.46 0.50
C GLU A 319 9.96 -14.23 -0.39
N LEU A 320 10.85 -13.33 0.04
CA LEU A 320 11.22 -12.12 -0.70
C LEU A 320 11.65 -12.40 -2.14
N ARG A 321 12.44 -13.47 -2.34
CA ARG A 321 12.92 -13.88 -3.66
C ARG A 321 11.79 -14.24 -4.62
N GLU A 322 10.79 -14.94 -4.15
CA GLU A 322 9.60 -15.29 -4.95
C GLU A 322 8.79 -14.03 -5.29
N THR A 323 8.58 -13.17 -4.31
CA THR A 323 7.86 -11.90 -4.51
C THR A 323 8.56 -11.01 -5.53
N ILE A 324 9.90 -10.90 -5.48
CA ILE A 324 10.69 -10.16 -6.49
C ILE A 324 10.47 -10.77 -7.88
N GLY A 325 10.54 -12.12 -7.99
CA GLY A 325 10.42 -12.82 -9.27
C GLY A 325 9.08 -12.55 -9.95
N LYS A 326 7.97 -12.73 -9.25
CA LYS A 326 6.65 -12.50 -9.85
C LYS A 326 6.36 -11.01 -10.11
N THR A 327 6.95 -10.11 -9.31
CA THR A 327 6.84 -8.67 -9.56
C THR A 327 7.63 -8.28 -10.83
N LEU A 328 8.86 -8.76 -10.95
CA LEU A 328 9.70 -8.52 -12.11
C LEU A 328 9.05 -9.06 -13.39
N ASP A 329 8.63 -10.32 -13.38
CA ASP A 329 7.97 -10.97 -14.53
C ASP A 329 6.78 -10.15 -15.03
N PHE A 330 5.93 -9.69 -14.13
CA PHE A 330 4.78 -8.85 -14.46
C PHE A 330 5.20 -7.57 -15.20
N PHE A 331 6.18 -6.82 -14.65
CA PHE A 331 6.59 -5.54 -15.24
C PHE A 331 7.39 -5.70 -16.53
N LEU A 332 8.14 -6.79 -16.71
CA LEU A 332 8.81 -7.07 -17.99
C LEU A 332 7.79 -7.32 -19.10
N HIS A 333 6.73 -8.08 -18.81
CA HIS A 333 5.65 -8.30 -19.77
C HIS A 333 4.85 -7.02 -20.04
N GLU A 334 4.63 -6.16 -19.02
CA GLU A 334 4.00 -4.85 -19.19
C GLU A 334 4.82 -3.96 -20.12
N ALA A 335 6.13 -3.86 -19.90
CA ALA A 335 7.02 -3.07 -20.73
C ALA A 335 7.05 -3.51 -22.20
N LEU A 336 6.95 -4.80 -22.46
CA LEU A 336 6.87 -5.32 -23.84
C LEU A 336 5.54 -4.94 -24.50
N ARG A 337 4.43 -5.08 -23.79
CA ARG A 337 3.11 -4.64 -24.29
C ARG A 337 3.05 -3.15 -24.58
N GLU A 338 3.66 -2.31 -23.72
CA GLU A 338 3.76 -0.86 -23.99
C GLU A 338 4.53 -0.57 -25.28
N ARG A 339 5.65 -1.27 -25.52
CA ARG A 339 6.43 -1.12 -26.76
C ARG A 339 5.67 -1.55 -28.01
N GLU A 340 4.94 -2.66 -27.95
CA GLU A 340 4.11 -3.15 -29.04
C GLU A 340 2.95 -2.18 -29.37
N ALA A 341 2.35 -1.55 -28.37
CA ALA A 341 1.30 -0.57 -28.54
C ALA A 341 1.78 0.78 -29.13
N GLN A 342 3.10 1.07 -29.05
CA GLN A 342 3.72 2.29 -29.58
C GLN A 342 4.32 2.08 -30.97
N ALA A 343 4.49 0.85 -31.45
CA ALA A 343 5.06 0.48 -32.74
C ALA A 343 3.98 0.42 -33.84
#